data_1738688d69a8f0f5603234c627e55653
#
_entry.id   1738688d69a8f0f5603234c627e55653
#
_cell.length_a   1.000
_cell.length_b   1.000
_cell.length_c   1.000
_cell.angle_alpha   90.00
_cell.angle_beta   90.00
_cell.angle_gamma   90.00
#
_symmetry.space_group_name_H-M   'P 1'
#
loop_
_entity.id
_entity.type
_entity.pdbx_description
1 polymer ?
#
loop_
_entity_poly.entity_id
_entity_poly.type
_entity_poly.pdbx_seq_one_letter_code
_entity_poly.pdbx_strand_id
1 'polypeptide(L)'
;MSVLTDLIYGGSNAVAGLTENAVNNAIAKYGADKEIAFPDTAYFFPTIYAATGVKVKTLGDLPACVGVLKSLITNQEDLGQALNAGLATAVGAEIIEGLKYVDGANPYENDSGIGFVPDPIIRSLGVPLVTGDIPGVAVVLGKAENPADVVKVVKDYQSKGIMTFMVGDCIEQCAEGGVKMGLELRVIPLGHDVTAVIHVVTVAIRAALIFGNVQPGNLAELLKYTKERVPAFVNTFGAIDSVVVSAGAGAIALGFPVVVDVDLGENQVPGALESVTDHNETVKKSLELRNIKIKVKELPIPVAFAAAFEGEIIRKADMHNEMWSAKNPTAELVLMKDASEVEDHKINIIGKDLDEAKDLALVTFVEVAGKKMQPDFESVIERKFHAWYNYMEGVMHTGQRNQVRVRVSNAAYDAGLRLKDFAEVLYVMIMDEFDAVVDKCQVTLITDPEAAAKFRDEVAMPRYDARDDRLASMTDEAVDRYYTCILCQSFAPAHCCVVTPERLGLCGAVS
;
A
#
# COMPACT_ATOMS: atom_id res chain seq x y z
N MET A 1 12.90 33.70 19.69
CA MET A 1 12.50 32.50 18.89
C MET A 1 12.04 32.97 17.51
N SER A 2 12.20 32.16 16.47
CA SER A 2 11.59 32.46 15.18
C SER A 2 10.08 32.21 15.25
N VAL A 3 9.32 32.85 14.35
CA VAL A 3 7.85 32.63 14.29
C VAL A 3 7.52 31.12 14.14
N LEU A 4 8.31 30.40 13.37
CA LEU A 4 8.14 28.95 13.18
C LEU A 4 8.35 28.18 14.49
N THR A 5 9.40 28.50 15.24
CA THR A 5 9.69 27.88 16.54
C THR A 5 8.56 28.13 17.54
N ASP A 6 8.04 29.36 17.59
CA ASP A 6 6.92 29.70 18.47
C ASP A 6 5.64 28.93 18.10
N LEU A 7 5.35 28.77 16.80
CA LEU A 7 4.22 28.00 16.33
C LEU A 7 4.34 26.50 16.69
N ILE A 8 5.54 25.92 16.51
CA ILE A 8 5.77 24.51 16.86
C ILE A 8 5.54 24.28 18.37
N TYR A 9 6.16 25.09 19.21
CA TYR A 9 6.00 24.96 20.66
C TYR A 9 4.56 25.27 21.10
N GLY A 10 3.92 26.28 20.50
CA GLY A 10 2.53 26.60 20.74
C GLY A 10 1.59 25.43 20.48
N GLY A 11 1.74 24.81 19.31
CA GLY A 11 0.97 23.62 18.94
C GLY A 11 1.26 22.40 19.81
N SER A 12 2.54 22.13 20.09
CA SER A 12 2.94 21.01 20.95
C SER A 12 2.39 21.15 22.37
N ASN A 13 2.43 22.35 22.95
CA ASN A 13 1.87 22.64 24.25
C ASN A 13 0.33 22.51 24.25
N ALA A 14 -0.35 22.98 23.20
CA ALA A 14 -1.80 22.85 23.07
C ALA A 14 -2.22 21.37 23.04
N VAL A 15 -1.57 20.56 22.20
CA VAL A 15 -1.84 19.11 22.11
C VAL A 15 -1.52 18.43 23.43
N ALA A 16 -0.42 18.77 24.11
CA ALA A 16 -0.06 18.20 25.40
C ALA A 16 -1.14 18.50 26.47
N GLY A 17 -1.67 19.73 26.50
CA GLY A 17 -2.77 20.10 27.40
C GLY A 17 -4.07 19.38 27.10
N LEU A 18 -4.43 19.24 25.82
CA LEU A 18 -5.60 18.46 25.40
C LEU A 18 -5.46 16.99 25.77
N THR A 19 -4.29 16.40 25.58
CA THR A 19 -3.99 15.00 25.92
C THR A 19 -4.11 14.76 27.41
N GLU A 20 -3.50 15.61 28.24
CA GLU A 20 -3.59 15.47 29.70
C GLU A 20 -5.05 15.54 30.18
N ASN A 21 -5.83 16.50 29.68
CA ASN A 21 -7.24 16.62 30.03
C ASN A 21 -8.04 15.41 29.56
N ALA A 22 -7.79 14.90 28.36
CA ALA A 22 -8.47 13.71 27.81
C ALA A 22 -8.18 12.46 28.66
N VAL A 23 -6.93 12.24 29.04
CA VAL A 23 -6.51 11.10 29.89
C VAL A 23 -7.17 11.21 31.27
N ASN A 24 -7.11 12.37 31.92
CA ASN A 24 -7.71 12.56 33.22
C ASN A 24 -9.24 12.33 33.21
N ASN A 25 -9.93 12.82 32.18
CA ASN A 25 -11.36 12.61 32.00
C ASN A 25 -11.69 11.13 31.76
N ALA A 26 -10.88 10.44 30.94
CA ALA A 26 -11.08 9.01 30.68
C ALA A 26 -10.88 8.17 31.95
N ILE A 27 -9.84 8.43 32.72
CA ILE A 27 -9.59 7.74 34.01
C ILE A 27 -10.72 8.02 35.00
N ALA A 28 -11.18 9.26 35.09
CA ALA A 28 -12.29 9.62 35.98
C ALA A 28 -13.60 8.92 35.59
N LYS A 29 -13.84 8.74 34.29
CA LYS A 29 -15.07 8.11 33.78
C LYS A 29 -15.04 6.59 33.84
N TYR A 30 -13.94 5.97 33.48
CA TYR A 30 -13.85 4.53 33.25
C TYR A 30 -12.99 3.77 34.28
N GLY A 31 -12.20 4.48 35.07
CA GLY A 31 -11.22 3.90 36.01
C GLY A 31 -9.86 3.62 35.35
N ALA A 32 -8.81 3.59 36.19
CA ALA A 32 -7.43 3.39 35.71
C ALA A 32 -7.17 1.98 35.11
N ASP A 33 -7.87 0.98 35.60
CA ASP A 33 -7.70 -0.42 35.17
C ASP A 33 -8.42 -0.73 33.82
N LYS A 34 -9.15 0.24 33.28
CA LYS A 34 -9.85 0.06 32.01
C LYS A 34 -8.85 -0.15 30.88
N GLU A 35 -8.97 -1.26 30.18
CA GLU A 35 -8.21 -1.56 28.95
C GLU A 35 -8.76 -0.76 27.74
N ILE A 36 -7.86 -0.45 26.80
CA ILE A 36 -8.18 0.21 25.53
C ILE A 36 -8.16 -0.86 24.46
N ALA A 37 -9.29 -1.07 23.80
CA ALA A 37 -9.45 -2.11 22.78
C ALA A 37 -9.23 -1.53 21.37
N PHE A 38 -8.03 -1.63 20.83
CA PHE A 38 -7.79 -1.35 19.42
C PHE A 38 -8.26 -2.51 18.54
N PRO A 39 -8.80 -2.24 17.33
CA PRO A 39 -9.21 -3.29 16.42
C PRO A 39 -8.01 -3.98 15.77
N ASP A 40 -8.00 -5.31 15.77
CA ASP A 40 -7.13 -6.19 14.99
C ASP A 40 -5.64 -5.76 14.89
N THR A 41 -5.05 -5.38 16.03
CA THR A 41 -3.63 -5.08 16.11
C THR A 41 -3.00 -5.65 17.38
N ALA A 42 -1.76 -6.11 17.26
CA ALA A 42 -0.95 -6.50 18.41
C ALA A 42 -0.17 -5.31 19.03
N TYR A 43 -0.19 -4.15 18.37
CA TYR A 43 0.61 -2.99 18.72
C TYR A 43 -0.29 -1.83 19.16
N PHE A 44 -0.56 -1.77 20.45
CA PHE A 44 -1.23 -0.63 21.07
C PHE A 44 -0.25 0.54 21.22
N PHE A 45 -0.70 1.75 20.90
CA PHE A 45 0.13 2.96 20.97
C PHE A 45 1.53 2.75 20.38
N PRO A 46 1.61 2.39 19.08
CA PRO A 46 2.88 1.99 18.46
C PRO A 46 3.92 3.10 18.43
N THR A 47 3.52 4.39 18.38
CA THR A 47 4.46 5.52 18.43
C THR A 47 5.11 5.62 19.81
N ILE A 48 4.33 5.52 20.87
CA ILE A 48 4.83 5.49 22.25
C ILE A 48 5.74 4.27 22.43
N TYR A 49 5.28 3.10 22.00
CA TYR A 49 6.03 1.87 22.15
C TYR A 49 7.36 1.90 21.40
N ALA A 50 7.35 2.33 20.14
CA ALA A 50 8.58 2.42 19.35
C ALA A 50 9.56 3.48 19.87
N ALA A 51 9.05 4.63 20.33
CA ALA A 51 9.90 5.72 20.80
C ALA A 51 10.46 5.51 22.22
N THR A 52 9.70 4.85 23.11
CA THR A 52 10.01 4.78 24.54
C THR A 52 10.19 3.36 25.09
N GLY A 53 9.75 2.35 24.36
CA GLY A 53 9.68 0.96 24.84
C GLY A 53 8.52 0.68 25.82
N VAL A 54 7.72 1.69 26.16
CA VAL A 54 6.61 1.54 27.13
C VAL A 54 5.40 0.91 26.43
N LYS A 55 4.93 -0.23 26.94
CA LYS A 55 3.67 -0.83 26.52
C LYS A 55 2.53 -0.26 27.34
N VAL A 56 1.57 0.36 26.66
CA VAL A 56 0.33 0.83 27.24
C VAL A 56 -0.71 -0.29 27.14
N LYS A 57 -1.34 -0.66 28.25
CA LYS A 57 -2.43 -1.64 28.31
C LYS A 57 -3.72 -1.04 28.84
N THR A 58 -3.60 -0.18 29.83
CA THR A 58 -4.73 0.40 30.55
C THR A 58 -4.66 1.92 30.54
N LEU A 59 -5.76 2.57 30.90
CA LEU A 59 -5.79 4.03 31.08
C LEU A 59 -4.80 4.49 32.15
N GLY A 60 -4.50 3.66 33.16
CA GLY A 60 -3.55 3.96 34.24
C GLY A 60 -2.10 4.07 33.79
N ASP A 61 -1.75 3.53 32.62
CA ASP A 61 -0.41 3.64 32.05
C ASP A 61 -0.19 5.01 31.37
N LEU A 62 -1.25 5.67 30.92
CA LEU A 62 -1.17 6.91 30.12
C LEU A 62 -0.60 8.14 30.84
N PRO A 63 -0.81 8.37 32.16
CA PRO A 63 -0.20 9.52 32.85
C PRO A 63 1.32 9.55 32.74
N ALA A 64 1.99 8.37 32.76
CA ALA A 64 3.44 8.30 32.55
C ALA A 64 3.82 8.73 31.13
N CYS A 65 3.04 8.34 30.12
CA CYS A 65 3.23 8.75 28.72
C CYS A 65 3.05 10.27 28.53
N VAL A 66 2.05 10.87 29.21
CA VAL A 66 1.86 12.33 29.25
C VAL A 66 3.06 13.03 29.87
N GLY A 67 3.66 12.45 30.90
CA GLY A 67 4.91 12.95 31.49
C GLY A 67 6.07 12.96 30.49
N VAL A 68 6.24 11.88 29.75
CA VAL A 68 7.26 11.79 28.67
C VAL A 68 6.97 12.85 27.59
N LEU A 69 5.72 12.95 27.11
CA LEU A 69 5.31 13.91 26.13
C LEU A 69 5.69 15.34 26.54
N LYS A 70 5.38 15.73 27.75
CA LYS A 70 5.72 17.08 28.29
C LYS A 70 7.23 17.32 28.33
N SER A 71 8.02 16.30 28.62
CA SER A 71 9.48 16.40 28.67
C SER A 71 10.14 16.64 27.31
N LEU A 72 9.44 16.36 26.20
CA LEU A 72 9.91 16.65 24.84
C LEU A 72 9.80 18.13 24.48
N ILE A 73 9.00 18.90 25.20
CA ILE A 73 8.75 20.33 24.93
C ILE A 73 9.71 21.16 25.76
N THR A 74 10.85 21.53 25.18
CA THR A 74 11.94 22.22 25.90
C THR A 74 11.94 23.74 25.77
N ASN A 75 11.13 24.31 24.86
CA ASN A 75 11.00 25.74 24.58
C ASN A 75 12.37 26.46 24.33
N GLN A 76 13.22 25.84 23.53
CA GLN A 76 14.51 26.40 23.13
C GLN A 76 14.44 27.14 21.78
N GLU A 77 15.36 28.06 21.52
CA GLU A 77 15.39 28.84 20.28
C GLU A 77 15.89 28.05 19.06
N ASP A 78 16.54 26.92 19.29
CA ASP A 78 17.08 26.06 18.24
C ASP A 78 15.96 25.35 17.46
N LEU A 79 15.97 25.48 16.13
CA LEU A 79 14.94 24.90 15.27
C LEU A 79 14.94 23.36 15.36
N GLY A 80 16.08 22.72 15.48
CA GLY A 80 16.18 21.27 15.62
C GLY A 80 15.51 20.77 16.90
N GLN A 81 15.66 21.51 18.01
CA GLN A 81 14.97 21.20 19.26
C GLN A 81 13.46 21.44 19.15
N ALA A 82 13.05 22.49 18.46
CA ALA A 82 11.63 22.74 18.19
C ALA A 82 11.00 21.63 17.32
N LEU A 83 11.69 21.19 16.26
CA LEU A 83 11.24 20.05 15.44
C LEU A 83 11.10 18.77 16.29
N ASN A 84 12.00 18.51 17.23
CA ASN A 84 11.87 17.38 18.15
C ASN A 84 10.66 17.51 19.09
N ALA A 85 10.27 18.76 19.48
CA ALA A 85 9.05 18.96 20.24
C ALA A 85 7.79 18.53 19.47
N GLY A 86 7.82 18.48 18.15
CA GLY A 86 6.77 17.93 17.33
C GLY A 86 6.49 16.44 17.62
N LEU A 87 7.45 15.67 18.12
CA LEU A 87 7.22 14.31 18.58
C LEU A 87 6.19 14.26 19.71
N ALA A 88 6.14 15.29 20.56
CA ALA A 88 5.11 15.42 21.60
C ALA A 88 3.70 15.52 20.96
N THR A 89 3.58 16.25 19.84
CA THR A 89 2.32 16.32 19.10
C THR A 89 1.91 14.95 18.53
N ALA A 90 2.83 14.19 17.96
CA ALA A 90 2.55 12.84 17.45
C ALA A 90 2.12 11.89 18.57
N VAL A 91 2.83 11.87 19.70
CA VAL A 91 2.48 11.06 20.88
C VAL A 91 1.13 11.48 21.47
N GLY A 92 0.88 12.79 21.58
CA GLY A 92 -0.38 13.32 22.07
C GLY A 92 -1.55 12.97 21.16
N ALA A 93 -1.37 13.09 19.85
CA ALA A 93 -2.35 12.69 18.86
C ALA A 93 -2.68 11.19 18.97
N GLU A 94 -1.67 10.33 19.14
CA GLU A 94 -1.89 8.90 19.32
C GLU A 94 -2.73 8.59 20.56
N ILE A 95 -2.46 9.27 21.69
CA ILE A 95 -3.25 9.10 22.91
C ILE A 95 -4.69 9.58 22.72
N ILE A 96 -4.89 10.77 22.14
CA ILE A 96 -6.23 11.32 21.91
C ILE A 96 -7.06 10.40 21.02
N GLU A 97 -6.48 9.95 19.90
CA GLU A 97 -7.17 9.03 18.98
C GLU A 97 -7.38 7.64 19.60
N GLY A 98 -6.40 7.14 20.35
CA GLY A 98 -6.51 5.87 21.07
C GLY A 98 -7.60 5.86 22.11
N LEU A 99 -7.83 6.98 22.80
CA LEU A 99 -8.91 7.10 23.80
C LEU A 99 -10.31 6.96 23.19
N LYS A 100 -10.49 7.18 21.88
CA LYS A 100 -11.76 6.96 21.19
C LYS A 100 -12.18 5.48 21.16
N TYR A 101 -11.24 4.56 21.40
CA TYR A 101 -11.47 3.11 21.39
C TYR A 101 -11.69 2.50 22.80
N VAL A 102 -11.79 3.29 23.85
CA VAL A 102 -11.96 2.82 25.23
C VAL A 102 -13.22 1.97 25.40
N ASP A 103 -14.28 2.27 24.70
CA ASP A 103 -15.54 1.54 24.76
C ASP A 103 -15.59 0.28 23.89
N GLY A 104 -14.52 -0.03 23.16
CA GLY A 104 -14.44 -1.18 22.25
C GLY A 104 -15.21 -1.01 20.95
N ALA A 105 -15.87 0.11 20.72
CA ALA A 105 -16.51 0.46 19.45
C ALA A 105 -15.49 1.10 18.51
N ASN A 106 -15.58 0.81 17.22
CA ASN A 106 -14.82 1.55 16.21
C ASN A 106 -15.50 2.92 16.00
N PRO A 107 -14.92 4.03 16.45
CA PRO A 107 -15.55 5.36 16.35
C PRO A 107 -15.65 5.85 14.89
N TYR A 108 -14.99 5.17 13.95
CA TYR A 108 -14.94 5.52 12.54
C TYR A 108 -15.81 4.62 11.67
N GLU A 109 -16.60 3.69 12.25
CA GLU A 109 -17.43 2.75 11.49
C GLU A 109 -18.49 3.43 10.63
N ASN A 110 -18.93 4.63 11.00
CA ASN A 110 -19.92 5.43 10.30
C ASN A 110 -19.40 6.78 9.79
N ASP A 111 -18.10 7.03 9.93
CA ASP A 111 -17.45 8.28 9.50
C ASP A 111 -16.66 8.07 8.21
N SER A 112 -16.33 9.17 7.52
CA SER A 112 -15.46 9.14 6.33
C SER A 112 -14.00 8.74 6.63
N GLY A 113 -13.61 8.74 7.90
CA GLY A 113 -12.28 8.34 8.35
C GLY A 113 -12.11 6.84 8.54
N ILE A 114 -10.89 6.34 8.43
CA ILE A 114 -10.57 4.91 8.58
C ILE A 114 -10.03 4.51 9.96
N GLY A 115 -9.78 5.47 10.85
CA GLY A 115 -9.25 5.20 12.20
C GLY A 115 -7.90 4.45 12.18
N PHE A 116 -7.64 3.66 13.21
CA PHE A 116 -6.47 2.80 13.27
C PHE A 116 -6.60 1.64 12.28
N VAL A 117 -5.73 1.61 11.30
CA VAL A 117 -5.71 0.58 10.24
C VAL A 117 -5.33 -0.76 10.84
N PRO A 118 -6.13 -1.83 10.67
CA PRO A 118 -5.82 -3.18 11.14
C PRO A 118 -4.54 -3.75 10.53
N ASP A 119 -3.83 -4.60 11.28
CA ASP A 119 -2.57 -5.21 10.81
C ASP A 119 -2.70 -5.97 9.47
N PRO A 120 -3.80 -6.69 9.16
CA PRO A 120 -3.99 -7.30 7.85
C PRO A 120 -3.98 -6.30 6.69
N ILE A 121 -4.56 -5.10 6.88
CA ILE A 121 -4.55 -4.05 5.85
C ILE A 121 -3.14 -3.47 5.67
N ILE A 122 -2.39 -3.26 6.76
CA ILE A 122 -0.98 -2.82 6.67
C ILE A 122 -0.18 -3.80 5.82
N ARG A 123 -0.37 -5.10 6.02
CA ARG A 123 0.27 -6.14 5.23
C ARG A 123 -0.15 -6.08 3.76
N SER A 124 -1.44 -5.81 3.49
CA SER A 124 -1.92 -5.70 2.12
C SER A 124 -1.37 -4.48 1.37
N LEU A 125 -1.02 -3.42 2.07
CA LEU A 125 -0.39 -2.23 1.48
C LEU A 125 1.12 -2.38 1.28
N GLY A 126 1.76 -3.25 2.03
CA GLY A 126 3.21 -3.45 1.98
C GLY A 126 3.69 -3.95 0.62
N VAL A 127 3.00 -4.91 0.03
CA VAL A 127 3.38 -5.49 -1.27
C VAL A 127 3.32 -4.46 -2.39
N PRO A 128 2.21 -3.73 -2.62
CA PRO A 128 2.16 -2.68 -3.62
C PRO A 128 3.23 -1.59 -3.47
N LEU A 129 3.62 -1.26 -2.24
CA LEU A 129 4.71 -0.31 -1.99
C LEU A 129 6.07 -0.87 -2.42
N VAL A 130 6.31 -2.15 -2.16
CA VAL A 130 7.57 -2.81 -2.55
C VAL A 130 7.66 -3.02 -4.05
N THR A 131 6.56 -3.38 -4.70
CA THR A 131 6.51 -3.57 -6.16
C THR A 131 6.52 -2.26 -6.94
N GLY A 132 6.24 -1.14 -6.28
CA GLY A 132 6.07 0.16 -6.91
C GLY A 132 4.70 0.38 -7.55
N ASP A 133 3.73 -0.53 -7.37
CA ASP A 133 2.33 -0.32 -7.77
C ASP A 133 1.71 0.85 -6.99
N ILE A 134 2.18 1.07 -5.77
CA ILE A 134 2.01 2.31 -5.02
C ILE A 134 3.41 2.93 -4.90
N PRO A 135 3.76 3.91 -5.75
CA PRO A 135 5.10 4.49 -5.76
C PRO A 135 5.49 5.15 -4.45
N GLY A 136 4.51 5.66 -3.71
CA GLY A 136 4.73 6.32 -2.43
C GLY A 136 3.44 6.72 -1.75
N VAL A 137 3.60 7.31 -0.57
CA VAL A 137 2.52 7.77 0.30
C VAL A 137 2.65 9.27 0.54
N ALA A 138 1.60 10.01 0.25
CA ALA A 138 1.45 11.42 0.60
C ALA A 138 0.48 11.59 1.77
N VAL A 139 0.80 12.46 2.70
CA VAL A 139 -0.13 12.97 3.70
C VAL A 139 -0.38 14.43 3.40
N VAL A 140 -1.63 14.80 3.18
CA VAL A 140 -2.06 16.19 2.93
C VAL A 140 -2.78 16.69 4.17
N LEU A 141 -2.25 17.72 4.78
CA LEU A 141 -2.66 18.20 6.10
C LEU A 141 -3.00 19.69 6.07
N GLY A 142 -4.11 20.06 6.69
CA GLY A 142 -4.49 21.46 6.94
C GLY A 142 -5.54 22.00 5.98
N LYS A 143 -5.43 23.30 5.64
CA LYS A 143 -6.38 24.04 4.80
C LYS A 143 -5.63 24.96 3.85
N ALA A 144 -5.78 24.74 2.55
CA ALA A 144 -5.21 25.66 1.57
C ALA A 144 -5.92 27.02 1.61
N GLU A 145 -5.18 28.12 1.44
CA GLU A 145 -5.77 29.45 1.32
C GLU A 145 -6.69 29.54 0.08
N ASN A 146 -6.21 28.99 -1.04
CA ASN A 146 -7.00 28.81 -2.24
C ASN A 146 -7.32 27.31 -2.43
N PRO A 147 -8.57 26.86 -2.32
CA PRO A 147 -8.96 25.46 -2.46
C PRO A 147 -8.51 24.78 -3.75
N ALA A 148 -8.40 25.55 -4.85
CA ALA A 148 -7.98 25.01 -6.14
C ALA A 148 -6.56 24.42 -6.10
N ASP A 149 -5.69 24.91 -5.22
CA ASP A 149 -4.31 24.49 -5.13
C ASP A 149 -4.18 23.09 -4.52
N VAL A 150 -4.84 22.82 -3.41
CA VAL A 150 -4.84 21.49 -2.79
C VAL A 150 -5.56 20.48 -3.69
N VAL A 151 -6.66 20.88 -4.34
CA VAL A 151 -7.36 20.04 -5.33
C VAL A 151 -6.43 19.60 -6.45
N LYS A 152 -5.65 20.53 -6.99
CA LYS A 152 -4.69 20.26 -8.05
C LYS A 152 -3.59 19.29 -7.60
N VAL A 153 -3.01 19.52 -6.44
CA VAL A 153 -1.96 18.68 -5.86
C VAL A 153 -2.47 17.26 -5.64
N VAL A 154 -3.66 17.11 -5.05
CA VAL A 154 -4.24 15.78 -4.77
C VAL A 154 -4.61 15.04 -6.06
N LYS A 155 -5.17 15.73 -7.07
CA LYS A 155 -5.43 15.13 -8.39
C LYS A 155 -4.16 14.69 -9.08
N ASP A 156 -3.07 15.45 -8.94
CA ASP A 156 -1.78 15.08 -9.52
C ASP A 156 -1.17 13.86 -8.81
N TYR A 157 -1.26 13.76 -7.47
CA TYR A 157 -0.89 12.53 -6.75
C TYR A 157 -1.73 11.34 -7.20
N GLN A 158 -3.04 11.50 -7.31
CA GLN A 158 -3.94 10.45 -7.75
C GLN A 158 -3.57 9.95 -9.15
N SER A 159 -3.29 10.85 -10.08
CA SER A 159 -2.88 10.50 -11.45
C SER A 159 -1.56 9.74 -11.51
N LYS A 160 -0.68 9.94 -10.54
CA LYS A 160 0.61 9.26 -10.40
C LYS A 160 0.55 7.97 -9.56
N GLY A 161 -0.65 7.60 -9.11
CA GLY A 161 -0.85 6.41 -8.29
C GLY A 161 -0.32 6.51 -6.87
N ILE A 162 -0.01 7.71 -6.38
CA ILE A 162 0.41 7.95 -4.99
C ILE A 162 -0.77 7.72 -4.06
N MET A 163 -0.57 6.92 -3.02
CA MET A 163 -1.55 6.76 -1.95
C MET A 163 -1.61 8.04 -1.11
N THR A 164 -2.72 8.75 -1.16
CA THR A 164 -2.87 10.06 -0.54
C THR A 164 -3.82 9.99 0.65
N PHE A 165 -3.32 10.29 1.83
CA PHE A 165 -4.12 10.43 3.05
C PHE A 165 -4.36 11.90 3.34
N MET A 166 -5.59 12.24 3.74
CA MET A 166 -6.00 13.63 3.93
C MET A 166 -6.49 13.87 5.35
N VAL A 167 -6.10 14.99 5.93
CA VAL A 167 -6.46 15.39 7.30
C VAL A 167 -6.77 16.89 7.35
N GLY A 168 -7.87 17.23 7.98
CA GLY A 168 -8.30 18.60 8.15
C GLY A 168 -9.22 19.10 7.04
N ASP A 169 -9.38 20.42 6.93
CA ASP A 169 -10.32 21.06 6.01
C ASP A 169 -9.99 20.83 4.53
N CYS A 170 -8.78 20.37 4.20
CA CYS A 170 -8.43 19.98 2.83
C CYS A 170 -9.33 18.86 2.29
N ILE A 171 -9.94 18.05 3.16
CA ILE A 171 -10.89 17.00 2.78
C ILE A 171 -12.11 17.64 2.10
N GLU A 172 -12.73 18.63 2.74
CA GLU A 172 -13.89 19.33 2.20
C GLU A 172 -13.53 20.11 0.93
N GLN A 173 -12.38 20.81 0.95
CA GLN A 173 -11.90 21.54 -0.22
C GLN A 173 -11.72 20.63 -1.44
N CYS A 174 -11.18 19.43 -1.24
CA CYS A 174 -11.00 18.46 -2.30
C CYS A 174 -12.34 17.83 -2.75
N ALA A 175 -13.24 17.53 -1.82
CA ALA A 175 -14.57 17.01 -2.15
C ALA A 175 -15.37 18.01 -3.00
N GLU A 176 -15.41 19.27 -2.60
CA GLU A 176 -16.04 20.37 -3.36
C GLU A 176 -15.36 20.59 -4.72
N GLY A 177 -14.04 20.39 -4.80
CA GLY A 177 -13.25 20.45 -6.03
C GLY A 177 -13.38 19.21 -6.94
N GLY A 178 -14.28 18.26 -6.60
CA GLY A 178 -14.58 17.08 -7.40
C GLY A 178 -13.51 15.99 -7.32
N VAL A 179 -12.68 15.97 -6.28
CA VAL A 179 -11.80 14.82 -6.00
C VAL A 179 -12.66 13.67 -5.48
N LYS A 180 -12.60 12.54 -6.16
CA LYS A 180 -13.24 11.32 -5.68
C LYS A 180 -12.32 10.64 -4.65
N MET A 181 -12.90 10.25 -3.51
CA MET A 181 -12.18 9.65 -2.38
C MET A 181 -12.59 8.21 -2.17
N GLY A 182 -11.67 7.40 -1.68
CA GLY A 182 -11.85 5.98 -1.38
C GLY A 182 -10.52 5.23 -1.50
N LEU A 183 -10.47 4.05 -0.91
CA LEU A 183 -9.28 3.20 -0.94
C LEU A 183 -8.88 2.83 -2.37
N GLU A 184 -9.85 2.41 -3.18
CA GLU A 184 -9.67 2.07 -4.61
C GLU A 184 -9.16 3.25 -5.44
N LEU A 185 -9.50 4.47 -5.02
CA LEU A 185 -9.12 5.72 -5.69
C LEU A 185 -7.82 6.29 -5.13
N ARG A 186 -7.20 5.62 -4.16
CA ARG A 186 -5.95 6.02 -3.50
C ARG A 186 -5.98 7.40 -2.86
N VAL A 187 -7.17 7.92 -2.52
CA VAL A 187 -7.36 9.17 -1.79
C VAL A 187 -8.27 8.90 -0.60
N ILE A 188 -7.72 8.95 0.60
CA ILE A 188 -8.34 8.45 1.81
C ILE A 188 -8.46 9.56 2.85
N PRO A 189 -9.67 10.01 3.21
CA PRO A 189 -9.87 10.93 4.33
C PRO A 189 -9.66 10.19 5.65
N LEU A 190 -8.87 10.78 6.56
CA LEU A 190 -8.64 10.26 7.92
C LEU A 190 -9.50 10.92 8.96
N GLY A 191 -9.83 12.20 8.79
CA GLY A 191 -10.65 12.99 9.70
C GLY A 191 -10.32 14.47 9.67
N HIS A 192 -11.19 15.29 10.25
CA HIS A 192 -11.02 16.75 10.28
C HIS A 192 -10.05 17.21 11.38
N ASP A 193 -9.99 16.49 12.48
CA ASP A 193 -9.05 16.79 13.56
C ASP A 193 -7.61 16.48 13.12
N VAL A 194 -6.69 17.41 13.36
CA VAL A 194 -5.26 17.22 13.01
C VAL A 194 -4.67 15.98 13.66
N THR A 195 -5.18 15.58 14.84
CA THR A 195 -4.76 14.36 15.53
C THR A 195 -4.98 13.09 14.70
N ALA A 196 -5.92 13.09 13.76
CA ALA A 196 -6.19 11.96 12.87
C ALA A 196 -5.00 11.59 11.97
N VAL A 197 -4.01 12.49 11.78
CA VAL A 197 -2.77 12.18 11.07
C VAL A 197 -2.04 10.96 11.64
N ILE A 198 -2.24 10.69 12.92
CA ILE A 198 -1.58 9.58 13.60
C ILE A 198 -2.00 8.21 13.05
N HIS A 199 -3.18 8.10 12.47
CA HIS A 199 -3.66 6.84 11.89
C HIS A 199 -2.74 6.34 10.75
N VAL A 200 -2.24 7.24 9.90
CA VAL A 200 -1.27 6.86 8.86
C VAL A 200 0.16 6.76 9.39
N VAL A 201 0.54 7.61 10.34
CA VAL A 201 1.87 7.56 10.97
C VAL A 201 2.08 6.22 11.68
N THR A 202 1.09 5.72 12.40
CA THR A 202 1.16 4.43 13.08
C THR A 202 1.28 3.23 12.13
N VAL A 203 0.81 3.36 10.88
CA VAL A 203 1.05 2.34 9.84
C VAL A 203 2.55 2.20 9.57
N ALA A 204 3.24 3.31 9.35
CA ALA A 204 4.68 3.29 9.10
C ALA A 204 5.49 2.80 10.31
N ILE A 205 5.08 3.20 11.52
CA ILE A 205 5.75 2.77 12.76
C ILE A 205 5.54 1.28 13.02
N ARG A 206 4.32 0.78 12.83
CA ARG A 206 4.05 -0.67 12.94
C ARG A 206 4.81 -1.46 11.88
N ALA A 207 4.92 -0.94 10.66
CA ALA A 207 5.76 -1.55 9.64
C ALA A 207 7.23 -1.65 10.07
N ALA A 208 7.77 -0.60 10.73
CA ALA A 208 9.12 -0.63 11.27
C ALA A 208 9.29 -1.69 12.38
N LEU A 209 8.32 -1.82 13.28
CA LEU A 209 8.33 -2.81 14.35
C LEU A 209 8.17 -4.24 13.82
N ILE A 210 7.24 -4.45 12.88
CA ILE A 210 6.89 -5.78 12.35
C ILE A 210 7.93 -6.26 11.34
N PHE A 211 8.25 -5.42 10.35
CA PHE A 211 9.06 -5.80 9.19
C PHE A 211 10.50 -5.33 9.30
N GLY A 212 10.73 -4.20 9.97
CA GLY A 212 12.06 -3.64 10.18
C GLY A 212 12.82 -4.24 11.36
N ASN A 213 12.16 -5.05 12.18
CA ASN A 213 12.71 -5.58 13.44
C ASN A 213 13.31 -4.47 14.34
N VAL A 214 12.75 -3.26 14.23
CA VAL A 214 13.17 -2.12 15.06
C VAL A 214 12.82 -2.43 16.51
N GLN A 215 13.81 -2.33 17.38
CA GLN A 215 13.61 -2.60 18.79
C GLN A 215 12.84 -1.45 19.46
N PRO A 216 11.79 -1.74 20.24
CA PRO A 216 11.06 -0.72 20.99
C PRO A 216 11.98 0.10 21.91
N GLY A 217 11.79 1.41 21.92
CA GLY A 217 12.64 2.36 22.62
C GLY A 217 13.89 2.79 21.87
N ASN A 218 14.13 2.28 20.67
CA ASN A 218 15.25 2.68 19.80
C ASN A 218 14.81 3.69 18.72
N LEU A 219 14.59 4.93 19.13
CA LEU A 219 14.17 6.01 18.23
C LEU A 219 15.15 6.21 17.05
N ALA A 220 16.44 6.03 17.27
CA ALA A 220 17.43 6.21 16.21
C ALA A 220 17.28 5.15 15.10
N GLU A 221 17.01 3.91 15.47
CA GLU A 221 16.76 2.83 14.52
C GLU A 221 15.42 3.03 13.79
N LEU A 222 14.38 3.47 14.51
CA LEU A 222 13.09 3.85 13.92
C LEU A 222 13.29 4.93 12.83
N LEU A 223 14.01 6.00 13.16
CA LEU A 223 14.29 7.08 12.22
C LEU A 223 15.08 6.62 11.00
N LYS A 224 16.04 5.74 11.21
CA LYS A 224 16.77 5.13 10.10
C LYS A 224 15.85 4.35 9.19
N TYR A 225 15.00 3.48 9.76
CA TYR A 225 14.05 2.68 9.01
C TYR A 225 13.07 3.55 8.21
N THR A 226 12.43 4.52 8.85
CA THR A 226 11.46 5.40 8.19
C THR A 226 12.07 6.20 7.07
N LYS A 227 13.29 6.71 7.26
CA LYS A 227 14.02 7.47 6.22
C LYS A 227 14.44 6.61 5.03
N GLU A 228 14.87 5.38 5.27
CA GLU A 228 15.45 4.53 4.22
C GLU A 228 14.40 3.63 3.52
N ARG A 229 13.32 3.27 4.23
CA ARG A 229 12.40 2.20 3.78
C ARG A 229 10.97 2.66 3.54
N VAL A 230 10.55 3.79 4.11
CA VAL A 230 9.17 4.23 3.97
C VAL A 230 9.10 5.38 2.95
N PRO A 231 8.55 5.17 1.75
CA PRO A 231 8.46 6.20 0.72
C PRO A 231 7.28 7.13 0.99
N ALA A 232 7.34 7.86 2.13
CA ALA A 232 6.25 8.74 2.56
C ALA A 232 6.77 10.16 2.86
N PHE A 233 5.90 11.13 2.64
CA PHE A 233 6.13 12.55 2.87
C PHE A 233 4.84 13.25 3.26
N VAL A 234 4.94 14.48 3.78
CA VAL A 234 3.82 15.28 4.23
C VAL A 234 3.78 16.61 3.48
N ASN A 235 2.60 17.02 3.03
CA ASN A 235 2.33 18.38 2.56
C ASN A 235 1.42 19.08 3.55
N THR A 236 1.82 20.23 4.05
CA THR A 236 0.97 21.06 4.89
C THR A 236 0.51 22.28 4.11
N PHE A 237 -0.77 22.57 4.21
CA PHE A 237 -1.40 23.75 3.62
C PHE A 237 -1.87 24.68 4.70
N GLY A 238 -1.68 26.00 4.46
CA GLY A 238 -2.14 27.03 5.39
C GLY A 238 -1.42 27.01 6.74
N ALA A 239 -0.12 26.85 6.77
CA ALA A 239 0.74 26.62 7.94
C ALA A 239 0.76 27.76 9.01
N ILE A 240 -0.34 28.48 9.19
CA ILE A 240 -0.51 29.49 10.24
C ILE A 240 -1.06 28.85 11.53
N ASP A 241 -1.76 27.72 11.42
CA ASP A 241 -2.25 26.98 12.57
C ASP A 241 -1.09 26.25 13.30
N SER A 242 -0.91 26.57 14.58
CA SER A 242 0.18 26.04 15.38
C SER A 242 0.13 24.51 15.56
N VAL A 243 -1.06 23.92 15.58
CA VAL A 243 -1.24 22.47 15.72
C VAL A 243 -0.84 21.78 14.42
N VAL A 244 -1.23 22.31 13.27
CA VAL A 244 -0.81 21.82 11.95
C VAL A 244 0.72 21.89 11.81
N VAL A 245 1.32 23.02 12.19
CA VAL A 245 2.76 23.23 12.15
C VAL A 245 3.49 22.25 13.08
N SER A 246 2.97 22.02 14.29
CA SER A 246 3.58 21.08 15.23
C SER A 246 3.40 19.62 14.81
N ALA A 247 2.31 19.29 14.12
CA ALA A 247 2.12 17.96 13.53
C ALA A 247 3.13 17.70 12.38
N GLY A 248 3.38 18.71 11.53
CA GLY A 248 4.44 18.68 10.53
C GLY A 248 5.81 18.48 11.16
N ALA A 249 6.13 19.21 12.23
CA ALA A 249 7.35 19.02 13.01
C ALA A 249 7.45 17.59 13.58
N GLY A 250 6.35 17.01 14.03
CA GLY A 250 6.26 15.62 14.48
C GLY A 250 6.56 14.61 13.37
N ALA A 251 6.07 14.87 12.16
CA ALA A 251 6.40 14.05 11.00
C ALA A 251 7.90 14.07 10.71
N ILE A 252 8.55 15.25 10.78
CA ILE A 252 10.00 15.39 10.60
C ILE A 252 10.76 14.63 11.70
N ALA A 253 10.33 14.76 12.95
CA ALA A 253 10.92 14.06 14.08
C ALA A 253 10.79 12.53 13.96
N LEU A 254 9.81 12.03 13.21
CA LEU A 254 9.61 10.62 12.88
C LEU A 254 10.27 10.22 11.55
N GLY A 255 10.99 11.12 10.88
CA GLY A 255 11.78 10.83 9.69
C GLY A 255 11.07 11.07 8.36
N PHE A 256 9.89 11.72 8.35
CA PHE A 256 9.17 12.07 7.13
C PHE A 256 9.43 13.53 6.73
N PRO A 257 9.84 13.81 5.49
CA PRO A 257 10.01 15.18 5.03
C PRO A 257 8.66 15.87 4.89
N VAL A 258 8.67 17.17 5.12
CA VAL A 258 7.49 18.04 5.02
C VAL A 258 7.74 19.13 3.97
N VAL A 259 6.78 19.31 3.09
CA VAL A 259 6.71 20.44 2.15
C VAL A 259 5.55 21.31 2.55
N VAL A 260 5.80 22.61 2.71
CA VAL A 260 4.80 23.59 3.11
C VAL A 260 4.50 24.56 1.97
N ASP A 261 3.29 25.07 1.91
CA ASP A 261 2.82 26.02 0.89
C ASP A 261 3.10 27.49 1.21
N VAL A 262 3.77 27.75 2.32
CA VAL A 262 4.17 29.10 2.75
C VAL A 262 5.67 29.33 2.63
N ASP A 263 6.09 30.56 2.41
CA ASP A 263 7.49 30.92 2.38
C ASP A 263 8.11 30.91 3.79
N LEU A 264 8.99 29.99 4.03
CA LEU A 264 9.73 29.85 5.30
C LEU A 264 11.01 30.70 5.35
N GLY A 265 11.42 31.32 4.25
CA GLY A 265 12.69 32.05 4.17
C GLY A 265 13.88 31.17 4.57
N GLU A 266 14.64 31.64 5.58
CA GLU A 266 15.83 30.92 6.09
C GLU A 266 15.50 29.75 7.03
N ASN A 267 14.23 29.57 7.42
CA ASN A 267 13.82 28.49 8.34
C ASN A 267 13.59 27.14 7.64
N GLN A 268 14.07 26.97 6.44
CA GLN A 268 14.05 25.68 5.74
C GLN A 268 15.15 24.75 6.28
N VAL A 269 14.85 23.46 6.31
CA VAL A 269 15.82 22.40 6.65
C VAL A 269 15.93 21.48 5.42
N PRO A 270 17.02 21.58 4.65
CA PRO A 270 17.20 20.82 3.42
C PRO A 270 16.97 19.32 3.63
N GLY A 271 16.11 18.74 2.80
CA GLY A 271 15.73 17.31 2.87
C GLY A 271 14.74 16.94 3.96
N ALA A 272 14.32 17.88 4.82
CA ALA A 272 13.38 17.62 5.90
C ALA A 272 12.19 18.61 5.94
N LEU A 273 12.44 19.91 5.81
CA LEU A 273 11.42 20.95 5.81
C LEU A 273 11.71 21.95 4.69
N GLU A 274 10.87 21.93 3.68
CA GLU A 274 11.05 22.77 2.51
C GLU A 274 9.78 23.51 2.13
N SER A 275 9.96 24.70 1.56
CA SER A 275 8.90 25.62 1.17
C SER A 275 8.68 25.56 -0.34
N VAL A 276 7.44 25.40 -0.77
CA VAL A 276 7.06 25.44 -2.18
C VAL A 276 5.78 26.27 -2.31
N THR A 277 5.93 27.52 -2.73
CA THR A 277 4.81 28.45 -2.93
C THR A 277 4.16 28.32 -4.32
N ASP A 278 4.84 27.72 -5.28
CA ASP A 278 4.25 27.33 -6.58
C ASP A 278 3.72 25.90 -6.49
N HIS A 279 2.40 25.78 -6.39
CA HIS A 279 1.72 24.47 -6.27
C HIS A 279 1.91 23.55 -7.48
N ASN A 280 2.41 24.06 -8.63
CA ASN A 280 2.83 23.23 -9.75
C ASN A 280 4.09 22.41 -9.44
N GLU A 281 4.94 22.90 -8.56
CA GLU A 281 6.20 22.25 -8.17
C GLU A 281 6.05 21.38 -6.92
N THR A 282 4.95 21.49 -6.16
CA THR A 282 4.75 20.78 -4.88
C THR A 282 4.91 19.27 -5.02
N VAL A 283 4.24 18.67 -6.00
CA VAL A 283 4.27 17.22 -6.23
C VAL A 283 5.69 16.78 -6.62
N LYS A 284 6.31 17.46 -7.56
CA LYS A 284 7.68 17.18 -8.00
C LYS A 284 8.65 17.25 -6.85
N LYS A 285 8.62 18.32 -6.07
CA LYS A 285 9.49 18.51 -4.91
C LYS A 285 9.31 17.43 -3.86
N SER A 286 8.07 17.08 -3.55
CA SER A 286 7.75 16.03 -2.58
C SER A 286 8.29 14.66 -3.00
N LEU A 287 8.16 14.31 -4.28
CA LEU A 287 8.70 13.08 -4.83
C LEU A 287 10.25 13.06 -4.81
N GLU A 288 10.89 14.19 -5.16
CA GLU A 288 12.34 14.35 -5.13
C GLU A 288 12.92 14.17 -3.72
N LEU A 289 12.27 14.71 -2.69
CA LEU A 289 12.71 14.60 -1.28
C LEU A 289 12.78 13.14 -0.79
N ARG A 290 12.00 12.25 -1.39
CA ARG A 290 11.98 10.81 -1.07
C ARG A 290 12.57 9.95 -2.16
N ASN A 291 13.14 10.53 -3.21
CA ASN A 291 13.64 9.81 -4.38
C ASN A 291 12.59 8.82 -4.94
N ILE A 292 11.32 9.23 -4.88
CA ILE A 292 10.22 8.44 -5.42
C ILE A 292 10.21 8.60 -6.93
N LYS A 293 10.36 7.48 -7.63
CA LYS A 293 10.31 7.43 -9.09
C LYS A 293 8.94 6.89 -9.51
N ILE A 294 8.24 7.69 -10.30
CA ILE A 294 7.01 7.21 -10.94
C ILE A 294 7.44 6.35 -12.13
N LYS A 295 7.18 5.06 -12.02
CA LYS A 295 7.32 4.14 -13.15
C LYS A 295 6.05 4.24 -13.98
N VAL A 296 6.12 4.87 -15.14
CA VAL A 296 5.07 4.76 -16.13
C VAL A 296 5.32 3.45 -16.86
N LYS A 297 4.52 2.43 -16.59
CA LYS A 297 4.52 1.19 -17.35
C LYS A 297 3.76 1.45 -18.66
N GLU A 298 4.48 1.68 -19.73
CA GLU A 298 3.90 1.66 -21.06
C GLU A 298 3.72 0.19 -21.46
N LEU A 299 2.48 -0.27 -21.44
CA LEU A 299 2.17 -1.59 -21.99
C LEU A 299 2.13 -1.49 -23.51
N PRO A 300 2.74 -2.44 -24.25
CA PRO A 300 2.80 -2.42 -25.70
C PRO A 300 1.46 -2.90 -26.32
N ILE A 301 0.35 -2.30 -25.91
CA ILE A 301 -1.00 -2.65 -26.37
C ILE A 301 -1.71 -1.43 -26.96
N PRO A 302 -2.60 -1.64 -27.96
CA PRO A 302 -3.26 -0.54 -28.66
C PRO A 302 -4.33 0.16 -27.83
N VAL A 303 -4.72 -0.41 -26.67
CA VAL A 303 -5.79 0.12 -25.81
C VAL A 303 -5.20 0.61 -24.51
N ALA A 304 -5.26 1.92 -24.30
CA ALA A 304 -4.99 2.56 -23.03
C ALA A 304 -6.19 3.42 -22.66
N PHE A 305 -6.76 3.24 -21.47
CA PHE A 305 -7.74 4.15 -20.86
C PHE A 305 -9.08 4.34 -21.58
N ALA A 306 -9.58 3.36 -22.33
CA ALA A 306 -10.96 3.36 -22.79
C ALA A 306 -11.90 2.95 -21.64
N ALA A 307 -13.14 3.45 -21.63
CA ALA A 307 -14.21 2.95 -20.73
C ALA A 307 -14.60 1.54 -21.19
N ALA A 308 -13.86 0.57 -20.77
CA ALA A 308 -13.68 -0.72 -21.39
C ALA A 308 -14.95 -1.54 -21.61
N PHE A 309 -15.91 -1.42 -20.70
CA PHE A 309 -17.19 -2.15 -20.75
C PHE A 309 -18.40 -1.20 -20.68
N GLU A 310 -18.21 0.07 -20.99
CA GLU A 310 -19.29 1.05 -20.97
C GLU A 310 -20.40 0.66 -21.96
N GLY A 311 -21.63 0.54 -21.45
CA GLY A 311 -22.78 0.11 -22.25
C GLY A 311 -22.86 -1.40 -22.50
N GLU A 312 -21.90 -2.20 -22.04
CA GLU A 312 -21.94 -3.66 -22.15
C GLU A 312 -22.58 -4.30 -20.91
N ILE A 313 -23.53 -5.23 -21.14
CA ILE A 313 -24.15 -5.98 -20.04
C ILE A 313 -23.37 -7.27 -19.81
N ILE A 314 -22.69 -7.35 -18.66
CA ILE A 314 -21.96 -8.54 -18.23
C ILE A 314 -22.69 -9.14 -17.03
N ARG A 315 -23.18 -10.36 -17.17
CA ARG A 315 -23.85 -11.07 -16.08
C ARG A 315 -22.88 -11.96 -15.34
N LYS A 316 -22.75 -11.75 -14.04
CA LYS A 316 -21.90 -12.59 -13.18
C LYS A 316 -22.28 -14.06 -13.23
N ALA A 317 -23.59 -14.36 -13.36
CA ALA A 317 -24.09 -15.74 -13.49
C ALA A 317 -23.62 -16.42 -14.78
N ASP A 318 -23.57 -15.69 -15.89
CA ASP A 318 -23.13 -16.24 -17.18
C ASP A 318 -21.62 -16.55 -17.10
N MET A 319 -20.84 -15.68 -16.49
CA MET A 319 -19.42 -15.90 -16.25
C MET A 319 -19.17 -17.17 -15.42
N HIS A 320 -19.94 -17.38 -14.34
CA HIS A 320 -19.81 -18.57 -13.52
C HIS A 320 -20.17 -19.85 -14.28
N ASN A 321 -21.28 -19.84 -14.99
CA ASN A 321 -21.77 -21.03 -15.72
C ASN A 321 -20.78 -21.49 -16.79
N GLU A 322 -20.09 -20.58 -17.47
CA GLU A 322 -19.10 -20.92 -18.48
C GLU A 322 -17.77 -21.41 -17.91
N MET A 323 -17.33 -20.87 -16.78
CA MET A 323 -16.14 -21.37 -16.07
C MET A 323 -16.24 -22.86 -15.70
N TRP A 324 -17.45 -23.31 -15.36
CA TRP A 324 -17.71 -24.71 -14.98
C TRP A 324 -18.09 -25.60 -16.17
N SER A 325 -18.13 -25.05 -17.39
CA SER A 325 -18.48 -25.82 -18.57
C SER A 325 -17.31 -26.67 -19.06
N ALA A 326 -17.51 -27.98 -19.10
CA ALA A 326 -16.55 -28.91 -19.70
C ALA A 326 -16.30 -28.67 -21.20
N LYS A 327 -17.14 -27.84 -21.85
CA LYS A 327 -17.02 -27.53 -23.27
C LYS A 327 -15.88 -26.55 -23.59
N ASN A 328 -15.43 -25.80 -22.61
CA ASN A 328 -14.41 -24.75 -22.79
C ASN A 328 -13.18 -25.06 -21.97
N PRO A 329 -12.24 -25.90 -22.47
CA PRO A 329 -11.03 -26.23 -21.75
C PRO A 329 -10.17 -24.99 -21.57
N THR A 330 -9.77 -24.73 -20.32
CA THR A 330 -8.89 -23.62 -19.95
C THR A 330 -7.78 -24.13 -19.05
N ALA A 331 -6.66 -23.46 -19.01
CA ALA A 331 -5.61 -23.67 -18.03
C ALA A 331 -4.71 -22.44 -17.90
N GLU A 332 -4.17 -22.23 -16.73
CA GLU A 332 -3.11 -21.26 -16.47
C GLU A 332 -1.95 -21.96 -15.77
N LEU A 333 -0.83 -22.05 -16.45
CA LEU A 333 0.32 -22.79 -15.94
C LEU A 333 1.60 -22.02 -16.19
N VAL A 334 2.43 -21.93 -15.17
CA VAL A 334 3.83 -21.49 -15.29
C VAL A 334 4.74 -22.68 -15.00
N LEU A 335 5.75 -22.86 -15.81
CA LEU A 335 6.81 -23.84 -15.56
C LEU A 335 8.18 -23.17 -15.59
N MET A 336 8.97 -23.39 -14.56
CA MET A 336 10.38 -23.06 -14.57
C MET A 336 11.18 -24.18 -15.25
N LYS A 337 11.98 -23.80 -16.22
CA LYS A 337 12.79 -24.69 -17.03
C LYS A 337 14.26 -24.26 -17.08
N ASP A 338 15.10 -25.10 -17.66
CA ASP A 338 16.48 -24.73 -17.91
C ASP A 338 16.57 -23.62 -18.98
N ALA A 339 17.56 -22.75 -18.85
CA ALA A 339 17.73 -21.60 -19.76
C ALA A 339 17.94 -21.98 -21.23
N SER A 340 18.34 -23.21 -21.51
CA SER A 340 18.47 -23.76 -22.86
C SER A 340 17.14 -24.17 -23.47
N GLU A 341 16.10 -24.37 -22.67
CA GLU A 341 14.75 -24.78 -23.09
C GLU A 341 13.82 -23.60 -23.31
N VAL A 342 14.18 -22.40 -22.81
CA VAL A 342 13.38 -21.20 -22.91
C VAL A 342 13.99 -20.23 -23.91
N GLU A 343 13.22 -19.89 -24.93
CA GLU A 343 13.55 -18.84 -25.90
C GLU A 343 12.93 -17.53 -25.44
N ASP A 344 13.80 -16.59 -25.05
CA ASP A 344 13.33 -15.31 -24.48
C ASP A 344 12.47 -14.51 -25.44
N HIS A 345 11.39 -13.94 -24.92
CA HIS A 345 10.39 -13.14 -25.65
C HIS A 345 9.68 -13.90 -26.79
N LYS A 346 9.71 -15.22 -26.76
CA LYS A 346 8.98 -16.01 -27.76
C LYS A 346 7.48 -16.04 -27.43
N ILE A 347 6.68 -15.67 -28.39
CA ILE A 347 5.22 -15.71 -28.31
C ILE A 347 4.68 -16.73 -29.28
N ASN A 348 3.94 -17.72 -28.78
CA ASN A 348 3.24 -18.72 -29.57
C ASN A 348 1.73 -18.58 -29.40
N ILE A 349 1.02 -18.61 -30.51
CA ILE A 349 -0.46 -18.64 -30.52
C ILE A 349 -0.87 -19.91 -31.24
N ILE A 350 -1.60 -20.79 -30.54
CA ILE A 350 -2.10 -22.06 -31.08
C ILE A 350 -3.63 -21.96 -31.19
N GLY A 351 -4.13 -21.90 -32.39
CA GLY A 351 -5.53 -21.71 -32.70
C GLY A 351 -5.81 -20.38 -33.39
N LYS A 352 -7.04 -19.93 -33.32
CA LYS A 352 -7.46 -18.67 -33.95
C LYS A 352 -7.19 -17.49 -33.02
N ASP A 353 -6.83 -16.37 -33.62
CA ASP A 353 -6.82 -15.09 -32.94
C ASP A 353 -8.24 -14.60 -32.66
N LEU A 354 -8.38 -13.50 -31.93
CA LEU A 354 -9.64 -12.80 -31.72
C LEU A 354 -10.24 -12.36 -33.05
N ASP A 355 -11.42 -12.85 -33.36
CA ASP A 355 -12.21 -12.47 -34.51
C ASP A 355 -13.42 -11.59 -34.15
N GLU A 356 -13.73 -11.49 -32.86
CA GLU A 356 -14.77 -10.63 -32.30
C GLU A 356 -14.50 -10.37 -30.80
N ALA A 357 -15.15 -9.34 -30.25
CA ALA A 357 -15.18 -9.13 -28.80
C ALA A 357 -16.07 -10.20 -28.14
N LYS A 358 -15.49 -11.01 -27.27
CA LYS A 358 -16.21 -12.15 -26.67
C LYS A 358 -15.54 -12.71 -25.43
N ASP A 359 -16.21 -13.69 -24.88
CA ASP A 359 -15.67 -14.58 -23.86
C ASP A 359 -14.74 -15.62 -24.50
N LEU A 360 -13.58 -15.81 -23.90
CA LEU A 360 -12.56 -16.72 -24.39
C LEU A 360 -12.40 -17.90 -23.43
N ALA A 361 -12.37 -19.10 -24.02
CA ALA A 361 -11.69 -20.22 -23.41
C ALA A 361 -10.21 -20.13 -23.80
N LEU A 362 -9.36 -19.82 -22.85
CA LEU A 362 -7.95 -19.54 -23.08
C LEU A 362 -7.09 -20.43 -22.21
N VAL A 363 -6.10 -21.05 -22.82
CA VAL A 363 -4.95 -21.59 -22.06
C VAL A 363 -3.83 -20.58 -22.11
N THR A 364 -3.35 -20.20 -20.94
CA THR A 364 -2.17 -19.38 -20.75
C THR A 364 -1.05 -20.27 -20.22
N PHE A 365 -0.05 -20.52 -21.04
CA PHE A 365 1.11 -21.29 -20.65
C PHE A 365 2.37 -20.42 -20.75
N VAL A 366 3.07 -20.31 -19.63
CA VAL A 366 4.30 -19.52 -19.55
C VAL A 366 5.44 -20.42 -19.10
N GLU A 367 6.54 -20.33 -19.82
CA GLU A 367 7.78 -21.00 -19.48
C GLU A 367 8.82 -19.94 -19.12
N VAL A 368 9.41 -20.07 -17.94
CA VAL A 368 10.40 -19.12 -17.43
C VAL A 368 11.71 -19.86 -17.12
N ALA A 369 12.82 -19.15 -17.31
CA ALA A 369 14.13 -19.61 -16.86
C ALA A 369 14.80 -18.51 -16.03
N GLY A 370 15.59 -18.93 -15.06
CA GLY A 370 16.28 -17.99 -14.18
C GLY A 370 16.84 -18.68 -12.93
N LYS A 371 16.86 -17.97 -11.82
CA LYS A 371 17.35 -18.54 -10.56
C LYS A 371 16.38 -19.59 -10.05
N LYS A 372 16.92 -20.76 -9.68
CA LYS A 372 16.11 -21.83 -9.10
C LYS A 372 15.56 -21.37 -7.75
N MET A 373 14.25 -21.36 -7.68
CA MET A 373 13.49 -20.96 -6.49
C MET A 373 13.00 -22.19 -5.71
N GLN A 374 12.34 -21.94 -4.60
CA GLN A 374 11.68 -23.01 -3.84
C GLN A 374 10.59 -23.70 -4.68
N PRO A 375 10.17 -24.92 -4.30
CA PRO A 375 9.04 -25.59 -4.92
C PRO A 375 7.79 -24.69 -4.94
N ASP A 376 7.02 -24.71 -6.04
CA ASP A 376 5.81 -23.93 -6.27
C ASP A 376 5.98 -22.42 -6.50
N PHE A 377 7.22 -21.97 -6.74
CA PHE A 377 7.43 -20.59 -7.16
C PHE A 377 6.58 -20.20 -8.38
N GLU A 378 6.42 -21.12 -9.31
CA GLU A 378 5.58 -20.92 -10.51
C GLU A 378 4.15 -20.51 -10.16
N SER A 379 3.59 -21.04 -9.08
CA SER A 379 2.24 -20.68 -8.65
C SER A 379 2.11 -19.23 -8.18
N VAL A 380 3.21 -18.61 -7.76
CA VAL A 380 3.24 -17.18 -7.42
C VAL A 380 3.06 -16.33 -8.68
N ILE A 381 3.74 -16.69 -9.76
CA ILE A 381 3.57 -16.01 -11.06
C ILE A 381 2.16 -16.25 -11.60
N GLU A 382 1.64 -17.48 -11.54
CA GLU A 382 0.28 -17.82 -12.00
C GLU A 382 -0.78 -16.95 -11.36
N ARG A 383 -0.69 -16.68 -10.05
CA ARG A 383 -1.64 -15.82 -9.33
C ARG A 383 -1.65 -14.38 -9.84
N LYS A 384 -0.55 -13.92 -10.42
CA LYS A 384 -0.46 -12.56 -10.96
C LYS A 384 -1.18 -12.41 -12.30
N PHE A 385 -1.45 -13.49 -13.02
CA PHE A 385 -2.18 -13.43 -14.30
C PHE A 385 -3.52 -12.71 -14.16
N HIS A 386 -4.24 -12.97 -13.07
CA HIS A 386 -5.49 -12.28 -12.79
C HIS A 386 -5.31 -10.75 -12.74
N ALA A 387 -4.31 -10.27 -12.00
CA ALA A 387 -4.03 -8.84 -11.89
C ALA A 387 -3.57 -8.25 -13.24
N TRP A 388 -2.67 -8.93 -13.94
CA TRP A 388 -2.10 -8.44 -15.19
C TRP A 388 -3.11 -8.40 -16.33
N TYR A 389 -3.96 -9.42 -16.45
CA TYR A 389 -5.04 -9.40 -17.44
C TYR A 389 -6.06 -8.29 -17.13
N ASN A 390 -6.45 -8.13 -15.87
CA ASN A 390 -7.36 -7.05 -15.48
C ASN A 390 -6.71 -5.65 -15.53
N TYR A 391 -5.39 -5.57 -15.66
CA TYR A 391 -4.67 -4.31 -15.87
C TYR A 391 -4.84 -3.80 -17.30
N MET A 392 -5.21 -4.66 -18.24
CA MET A 392 -5.52 -4.27 -19.61
C MET A 392 -6.95 -3.72 -19.67
N GLU A 393 -7.09 -2.46 -20.10
CA GLU A 393 -8.39 -1.85 -20.33
C GLU A 393 -9.20 -2.66 -21.36
N GLY A 394 -10.41 -3.03 -20.97
CA GLY A 394 -11.27 -3.83 -21.82
C GLY A 394 -11.04 -5.34 -21.76
N VAL A 395 -10.23 -5.81 -20.83
CA VAL A 395 -10.08 -7.22 -20.52
C VAL A 395 -10.58 -7.48 -19.11
N MET A 396 -11.41 -8.50 -18.97
CA MET A 396 -11.86 -9.01 -17.68
C MET A 396 -11.41 -10.45 -17.55
N HIS A 397 -10.65 -10.74 -16.53
CA HIS A 397 -10.20 -12.08 -16.18
C HIS A 397 -10.80 -12.50 -14.84
N THR A 398 -11.22 -13.74 -14.74
CA THR A 398 -11.72 -14.33 -13.49
C THR A 398 -11.39 -15.83 -13.45
N GLY A 399 -11.17 -16.33 -12.24
CA GLY A 399 -10.81 -17.72 -12.00
C GLY A 399 -9.31 -17.95 -11.86
N GLN A 400 -8.93 -19.21 -11.86
CA GLN A 400 -7.54 -19.66 -11.75
C GLN A 400 -7.39 -21.12 -12.19
N ARG A 401 -6.18 -21.54 -12.48
CA ARG A 401 -5.85 -22.93 -12.91
C ARG A 401 -6.65 -23.34 -14.14
N ASN A 402 -7.43 -24.41 -14.04
CA ASN A 402 -8.27 -24.95 -15.10
C ASN A 402 -9.73 -24.39 -15.11
N GLN A 403 -9.98 -23.38 -14.33
CA GLN A 403 -11.27 -22.71 -14.20
C GLN A 403 -11.10 -21.21 -14.44
N VAL A 404 -10.85 -20.83 -15.67
CA VAL A 404 -10.52 -19.46 -16.07
C VAL A 404 -11.52 -18.98 -17.12
N ARG A 405 -11.88 -17.70 -17.02
CA ARG A 405 -12.61 -17.00 -18.06
C ARG A 405 -11.96 -15.65 -18.32
N VAL A 406 -11.79 -15.36 -19.58
CA VAL A 406 -11.34 -14.07 -20.08
C VAL A 406 -12.40 -13.49 -20.99
N ARG A 407 -12.77 -12.22 -20.77
CA ARG A 407 -13.67 -11.49 -21.65
C ARG A 407 -12.97 -10.26 -22.20
N VAL A 408 -13.18 -10.02 -23.49
CA VAL A 408 -12.73 -8.82 -24.19
C VAL A 408 -13.93 -7.93 -24.48
N SER A 409 -13.84 -6.65 -24.19
CA SER A 409 -14.87 -5.66 -24.52
C SER A 409 -14.90 -5.34 -26.03
N ASN A 410 -16.05 -4.86 -26.50
CA ASN A 410 -16.17 -4.37 -27.87
C ASN A 410 -15.18 -3.21 -28.13
N ALA A 411 -15.07 -2.26 -27.19
CA ALA A 411 -14.17 -1.11 -27.31
C ALA A 411 -12.70 -1.54 -27.45
N ALA A 412 -12.25 -2.53 -26.65
CA ALA A 412 -10.90 -3.04 -26.73
C ALA A 412 -10.62 -3.76 -28.06
N TYR A 413 -11.54 -4.60 -28.48
CA TYR A 413 -11.43 -5.30 -29.76
C TYR A 413 -11.38 -4.33 -30.96
N ASP A 414 -12.27 -3.34 -30.98
CA ASP A 414 -12.35 -2.31 -32.05
C ASP A 414 -11.10 -1.42 -32.06
N ALA A 415 -10.50 -1.18 -30.89
CA ALA A 415 -9.21 -0.47 -30.78
C ALA A 415 -8.01 -1.31 -31.25
N GLY A 416 -8.21 -2.59 -31.60
CA GLY A 416 -7.20 -3.44 -32.17
C GLY A 416 -6.55 -4.45 -31.23
N LEU A 417 -7.07 -4.65 -30.01
CA LEU A 417 -6.56 -5.66 -29.09
C LEU A 417 -6.67 -7.07 -29.69
N ARG A 418 -5.56 -7.82 -29.63
CA ARG A 418 -5.45 -9.19 -30.15
C ARG A 418 -4.73 -10.09 -29.14
N LEU A 419 -4.74 -11.42 -29.39
CA LEU A 419 -4.10 -12.38 -28.48
C LEU A 419 -2.60 -12.13 -28.29
N LYS A 420 -1.94 -11.61 -29.30
CA LYS A 420 -0.53 -11.24 -29.17
C LYS A 420 -0.30 -10.23 -28.06
N ASP A 421 -1.20 -9.27 -27.92
CA ASP A 421 -1.10 -8.21 -26.90
C ASP A 421 -1.21 -8.79 -25.48
N PHE A 422 -2.03 -9.84 -25.29
CA PHE A 422 -2.09 -10.57 -24.02
C PHE A 422 -0.75 -11.19 -23.65
N ALA A 423 -0.10 -11.81 -24.63
CA ALA A 423 1.20 -12.43 -24.41
C ALA A 423 2.31 -11.40 -24.15
N GLU A 424 2.29 -10.28 -24.88
CA GLU A 424 3.22 -9.17 -24.66
C GLU A 424 3.08 -8.56 -23.26
N VAL A 425 1.84 -8.36 -22.79
CA VAL A 425 1.59 -7.86 -21.43
C VAL A 425 2.13 -8.83 -20.40
N LEU A 426 1.87 -10.12 -20.53
CA LEU A 426 2.41 -11.11 -19.60
C LEU A 426 3.94 -11.10 -19.60
N TYR A 427 4.57 -11.06 -20.77
CA TYR A 427 6.02 -10.99 -20.88
C TYR A 427 6.57 -9.76 -20.15
N VAL A 428 6.07 -8.57 -20.48
CA VAL A 428 6.53 -7.32 -19.88
C VAL A 428 6.34 -7.32 -18.37
N MET A 429 5.17 -7.78 -17.89
CA MET A 429 4.88 -7.79 -16.46
C MET A 429 5.71 -8.82 -15.69
N ILE A 430 5.97 -10.00 -16.27
CA ILE A 430 6.83 -11.01 -15.66
C ILE A 430 8.28 -10.50 -15.57
N MET A 431 8.80 -9.95 -16.65
CA MET A 431 10.17 -9.45 -16.69
C MET A 431 10.38 -8.21 -15.84
N ASP A 432 9.35 -7.40 -15.59
CA ASP A 432 9.43 -6.23 -14.71
C ASP A 432 9.28 -6.62 -13.22
N GLU A 433 8.28 -7.46 -12.88
CA GLU A 433 7.98 -7.78 -11.49
C GLU A 433 8.89 -8.87 -10.91
N PHE A 434 9.46 -9.72 -11.76
CA PHE A 434 10.30 -10.85 -11.36
C PHE A 434 11.74 -10.77 -11.90
N ASP A 435 12.21 -9.57 -12.22
CA ASP A 435 13.55 -9.31 -12.79
C ASP A 435 14.71 -9.86 -11.94
N ALA A 436 14.51 -9.97 -10.64
CA ALA A 436 15.50 -10.53 -9.72
C ALA A 436 15.71 -12.05 -9.88
N VAL A 437 14.75 -12.77 -10.48
CA VAL A 437 14.71 -14.24 -10.49
C VAL A 437 14.37 -14.84 -11.85
N VAL A 438 13.77 -14.11 -12.77
CA VAL A 438 13.45 -14.54 -14.13
C VAL A 438 14.38 -13.84 -15.11
N ASP A 439 15.17 -14.63 -15.86
CA ASP A 439 16.10 -14.12 -16.87
C ASP A 439 15.52 -14.24 -18.29
N LYS A 440 14.62 -15.22 -18.52
CA LYS A 440 13.95 -15.48 -19.79
C LYS A 440 12.50 -15.89 -19.57
N CYS A 441 11.65 -15.49 -20.50
CA CYS A 441 10.25 -15.85 -20.50
C CYS A 441 9.73 -16.10 -21.92
N GLN A 442 8.99 -17.18 -22.11
CA GLN A 442 8.21 -17.41 -23.33
C GLN A 442 6.75 -17.65 -22.97
N VAL A 443 5.85 -17.18 -23.82
CA VAL A 443 4.41 -17.25 -23.60
C VAL A 443 3.73 -17.99 -24.73
N THR A 444 2.90 -18.96 -24.38
CA THR A 444 2.05 -19.71 -25.32
C THR A 444 0.57 -19.52 -24.93
N LEU A 445 -0.21 -19.03 -25.86
CA LEU A 445 -1.65 -18.91 -25.73
C LEU A 445 -2.32 -19.93 -26.64
N ILE A 446 -3.30 -20.69 -26.10
CA ILE A 446 -4.00 -21.73 -26.85
C ILE A 446 -5.51 -21.44 -26.84
N THR A 447 -6.08 -21.25 -28.01
CA THR A 447 -7.52 -21.06 -28.25
C THR A 447 -8.12 -22.20 -29.05
N ASP A 448 -7.29 -23.07 -29.64
CA ASP A 448 -7.78 -24.28 -30.28
C ASP A 448 -8.33 -25.27 -29.23
N PRO A 449 -9.61 -25.68 -29.32
CA PRO A 449 -10.26 -26.47 -28.27
C PRO A 449 -9.61 -27.85 -28.02
N GLU A 450 -9.11 -28.51 -29.08
CA GLU A 450 -8.51 -29.84 -28.96
C GLU A 450 -7.13 -29.73 -28.33
N ALA A 451 -6.33 -28.76 -28.77
CA ALA A 451 -5.01 -28.47 -28.20
C ALA A 451 -5.12 -28.00 -26.74
N ALA A 452 -6.13 -27.17 -26.43
CA ALA A 452 -6.40 -26.70 -25.08
C ALA A 452 -6.81 -27.83 -24.13
N ALA A 453 -7.69 -28.74 -24.59
CA ALA A 453 -8.10 -29.92 -23.82
C ALA A 453 -6.89 -30.83 -23.55
N LYS A 454 -6.12 -31.12 -24.58
CA LYS A 454 -4.91 -31.92 -24.47
C LYS A 454 -3.90 -31.32 -23.50
N PHE A 455 -3.62 -30.03 -23.62
CA PHE A 455 -2.70 -29.34 -22.71
C PHE A 455 -3.22 -29.39 -21.26
N ARG A 456 -4.50 -29.06 -21.04
CA ARG A 456 -5.10 -29.11 -19.71
C ARG A 456 -4.93 -30.49 -19.08
N ASP A 457 -5.34 -31.54 -19.80
CA ASP A 457 -5.43 -32.90 -19.23
C ASP A 457 -4.07 -33.58 -19.11
N GLU A 458 -3.18 -33.41 -20.10
CA GLU A 458 -1.88 -34.09 -20.11
C GLU A 458 -0.74 -33.29 -19.44
N VAL A 459 -0.86 -31.96 -19.36
CA VAL A 459 0.22 -31.10 -18.83
C VAL A 459 -0.20 -30.39 -17.55
N ALA A 460 -1.32 -29.65 -17.56
CA ALA A 460 -1.66 -28.77 -16.45
C ALA A 460 -2.20 -29.54 -15.24
N MET A 461 -3.20 -30.41 -15.45
CA MET A 461 -3.83 -31.17 -14.36
C MET A 461 -2.82 -32.00 -13.56
N PRO A 462 -1.91 -32.80 -14.18
CA PRO A 462 -0.94 -33.54 -13.42
C PRO A 462 0.00 -32.65 -12.56
N ARG A 463 0.26 -31.39 -12.98
CA ARG A 463 1.04 -30.44 -12.20
C ARG A 463 0.27 -29.90 -11.02
N TYR A 464 -1.02 -29.59 -11.22
CA TYR A 464 -1.89 -29.15 -10.12
C TYR A 464 -2.05 -30.26 -9.08
N ASP A 465 -2.31 -31.48 -9.52
CA ASP A 465 -2.47 -32.64 -8.64
C ASP A 465 -1.19 -32.89 -7.81
N ALA A 466 -0.02 -32.83 -8.45
CA ALA A 466 1.25 -32.98 -7.75
C ALA A 466 1.52 -31.89 -6.71
N ARG A 467 1.09 -30.66 -6.98
CA ARG A 467 1.17 -29.56 -6.01
C ARG A 467 0.21 -29.78 -4.84
N ASP A 468 -1.01 -30.19 -5.14
CA ASP A 468 -2.04 -30.45 -4.13
C ASP A 468 -1.67 -31.66 -3.26
N ASP A 469 -1.14 -32.75 -3.86
CA ASP A 469 -0.63 -33.93 -3.14
C ASP A 469 0.54 -33.54 -2.20
N ARG A 470 1.43 -32.68 -2.67
CA ARG A 470 2.52 -32.20 -1.82
C ARG A 470 2.01 -31.40 -0.64
N LEU A 471 1.05 -30.51 -0.84
CA LEU A 471 0.40 -29.78 0.25
C LEU A 471 -0.29 -30.72 1.22
N ALA A 472 -1.03 -31.70 0.72
CA ALA A 472 -1.72 -32.70 1.54
C ALA A 472 -0.73 -33.59 2.36
N SER A 473 0.51 -33.71 1.91
CA SER A 473 1.56 -34.46 2.60
C SER A 473 2.33 -33.66 3.66
N MET A 474 2.13 -32.34 3.72
CA MET A 474 2.78 -31.49 4.71
C MET A 474 2.15 -31.68 6.09
N THR A 475 2.95 -31.47 7.14
CA THR A 475 2.41 -31.33 8.49
C THR A 475 1.62 -30.03 8.60
N ASP A 476 0.65 -29.95 9.50
CA ASP A 476 -0.15 -28.75 9.72
C ASP A 476 0.74 -27.52 9.94
N GLU A 477 1.81 -27.67 10.74
CA GLU A 477 2.79 -26.59 10.97
C GLU A 477 3.54 -26.17 9.70
N ALA A 478 3.88 -27.11 8.84
CA ALA A 478 4.56 -26.81 7.56
C ALA A 478 3.59 -26.14 6.58
N VAL A 479 2.33 -26.56 6.55
CA VAL A 479 1.26 -25.93 5.76
C VAL A 479 1.02 -24.50 6.23
N ASP A 480 0.88 -24.29 7.52
CA ASP A 480 0.65 -22.96 8.09
C ASP A 480 1.80 -22.00 7.74
N ARG A 481 3.04 -22.43 7.90
CA ARG A 481 4.21 -21.63 7.53
C ARG A 481 4.25 -21.30 6.05
N TYR A 482 3.99 -22.28 5.20
CA TYR A 482 4.00 -22.10 3.75
C TYR A 482 2.89 -21.13 3.29
N TYR A 483 1.65 -21.37 3.70
CA TYR A 483 0.54 -20.49 3.36
C TYR A 483 0.69 -19.10 3.98
N THR A 484 1.21 -19.00 5.17
CA THR A 484 1.45 -17.73 5.83
C THR A 484 2.42 -16.86 5.02
N CYS A 485 3.50 -17.42 4.51
CA CYS A 485 4.41 -16.68 3.64
C CYS A 485 3.75 -16.24 2.33
N ILE A 486 3.02 -17.11 1.66
CA ILE A 486 2.34 -16.80 0.39
C ILE A 486 1.23 -15.77 0.58
N LEU A 487 0.54 -15.80 1.70
CA LEU A 487 -0.51 -14.85 2.05
C LEU A 487 0.02 -13.59 2.73
N CYS A 488 1.28 -13.61 3.18
CA CYS A 488 1.91 -12.49 3.82
C CYS A 488 2.13 -11.35 2.81
N GLN A 489 1.64 -10.17 3.14
CA GLN A 489 1.76 -9.00 2.27
C GLN A 489 3.18 -8.43 2.21
N SER A 490 4.08 -8.90 3.08
CA SER A 490 5.51 -8.59 2.98
C SER A 490 6.27 -9.50 2.01
N PHE A 491 5.57 -10.45 1.41
CA PHE A 491 6.11 -11.37 0.42
C PHE A 491 5.97 -10.73 -0.96
N ALA A 492 7.00 -10.01 -1.34
CA ALA A 492 7.03 -9.24 -2.58
C ALA A 492 6.96 -10.16 -3.82
N PRO A 493 6.64 -9.61 -4.99
CA PRO A 493 6.93 -10.25 -6.27
C PRO A 493 8.36 -10.77 -6.30
N ALA A 494 8.67 -11.66 -7.21
CA ALA A 494 9.95 -12.37 -7.24
C ALA A 494 10.21 -13.28 -6.03
N HIS A 495 9.20 -13.57 -5.25
CA HIS A 495 9.28 -14.44 -4.08
C HIS A 495 10.28 -13.95 -3.02
N CYS A 496 10.56 -12.65 -3.01
CA CYS A 496 11.44 -12.00 -2.05
C CYS A 496 10.63 -11.47 -0.87
N CYS A 497 11.00 -11.88 0.33
CA CYS A 497 10.43 -11.33 1.56
C CYS A 497 11.16 -10.05 1.94
N VAL A 498 10.43 -8.96 2.22
CA VAL A 498 11.03 -7.70 2.67
C VAL A 498 11.58 -7.78 4.10
N VAL A 499 11.15 -8.80 4.86
CA VAL A 499 11.62 -9.05 6.23
C VAL A 499 12.87 -9.92 6.24
N THR A 500 12.90 -10.95 5.38
CA THR A 500 14.03 -11.87 5.24
C THR A 500 14.35 -12.09 3.76
N PRO A 501 14.87 -11.06 3.06
CA PRO A 501 15.07 -11.11 1.62
C PRO A 501 16.06 -12.21 1.19
N GLU A 502 17.04 -12.54 2.02
CA GLU A 502 18.01 -13.61 1.77
C GLU A 502 17.45 -15.03 1.97
N ARG A 503 16.28 -15.18 2.59
CA ARG A 503 15.64 -16.48 2.88
C ARG A 503 14.39 -16.76 2.08
N LEU A 504 13.96 -15.84 1.27
CA LEU A 504 12.72 -15.99 0.48
C LEU A 504 11.47 -16.29 1.32
N GLY A 505 11.38 -15.74 2.51
CA GLY A 505 10.26 -15.94 3.43
C GLY A 505 10.53 -16.88 4.60
N LEU A 506 9.48 -17.42 5.21
CA LEU A 506 9.54 -18.30 6.39
C LEU A 506 10.18 -17.63 7.62
N CYS A 507 9.90 -16.34 7.85
CA CYS A 507 10.49 -15.57 8.94
C CYS A 507 9.78 -15.76 10.30
N GLY A 508 8.61 -16.41 10.33
CA GLY A 508 7.76 -16.49 11.52
C GLY A 508 7.09 -15.17 11.92
N ALA A 509 7.15 -14.13 11.08
CA ALA A 509 6.56 -12.81 11.38
C ALA A 509 5.02 -12.82 11.38
N VAL A 510 4.41 -13.93 10.98
CA VAL A 510 2.96 -14.09 10.84
C VAL A 510 2.46 -15.28 11.66
N SER A 511 3.15 -15.63 12.71
CA SER A 511 2.68 -16.63 13.68
C SER A 511 1.78 -16.01 14.74
#